data_a05d923cfd8649035684ab824d1d35bf
#
_entry.id   a05d923cfd8649035684ab824d1d35bf
#
_cell.length_a   1.000
_cell.length_b   1.000
_cell.length_c   1.000
_cell.angle_alpha   90.00
_cell.angle_beta   90.00
_cell.angle_gamma   90.00
#
_symmetry.space_group_name_H-M   'P 1'
#
loop_
_entity.id
_entity.type
_entity.pdbx_description
1 polymer ?
#
loop_
_entity_poly.entity_id
_entity_poly.type
_entity_poly.pdbx_seq_one_letter_code
_entity_poly.pdbx_strand_id
1 'polypeptide(L)'
;MLNIFSMNKILVSLFIFFASTLFAHEFNPAHLLIEEAEELEYEALWMTPIKNLGTSPELSFPEICEINKELPFRQGKYISEKINLSCSESLRGKAIQVSGLSILNDALVTVN
;
A
#
# COMPACT_ATOMS: atom_id res chain seq x y z
N MET A 1 10.12 6.95 -51.17
CA MET A 1 11.11 6.08 -50.51
C MET A 1 11.46 6.50 -49.09
N LEU A 2 11.57 7.75 -48.82
CA LEU A 2 11.87 8.24 -47.48
C LEU A 2 10.75 8.01 -46.44
N ASN A 3 9.50 7.85 -46.89
CA ASN A 3 8.34 7.67 -46.02
C ASN A 3 8.25 6.28 -45.39
N ILE A 4 8.87 5.26 -45.93
CA ILE A 4 8.86 3.90 -45.42
C ILE A 4 9.69 3.79 -44.12
N PHE A 5 10.82 4.46 -44.05
CA PHE A 5 11.65 4.49 -42.86
C PHE A 5 11.04 5.26 -41.69
N SER A 6 10.29 6.34 -41.97
CA SER A 6 9.55 7.11 -40.96
C SER A 6 8.39 6.31 -40.37
N MET A 7 7.66 5.51 -41.16
CA MET A 7 6.57 4.65 -40.72
C MET A 7 7.05 3.56 -39.75
N ASN A 8 8.19 2.91 -40.05
CA ASN A 8 8.75 1.86 -39.20
C ASN A 8 9.16 2.41 -37.80
N LYS A 9 9.71 3.60 -37.74
CA LYS A 9 10.08 4.25 -36.47
C LYS A 9 8.86 4.59 -35.65
N ILE A 10 7.78 5.06 -36.23
CA ILE A 10 6.52 5.35 -35.56
C ILE A 10 5.88 4.09 -34.99
N LEU A 11 5.87 2.99 -35.76
CA LEU A 11 5.32 1.70 -35.33
C LEU A 11 6.10 1.12 -34.14
N VAL A 12 7.41 1.17 -34.16
CA VAL A 12 8.26 0.70 -33.06
C VAL A 12 8.06 1.53 -31.80
N SER A 13 7.95 2.84 -31.93
CA SER A 13 7.68 3.75 -30.80
C SER A 13 6.32 3.48 -30.16
N LEU A 14 5.27 3.26 -30.95
CA LEU A 14 3.93 2.89 -30.46
C LEU A 14 3.93 1.54 -29.73
N PHE A 15 4.66 0.57 -30.23
CA PHE A 15 4.75 -0.75 -29.59
C PHE A 15 5.43 -0.70 -28.23
N ILE A 16 6.50 0.06 -28.10
CA ILE A 16 7.21 0.25 -26.82
C ILE A 16 6.32 0.96 -25.78
N PHE A 17 5.57 1.98 -26.20
CA PHE A 17 4.64 2.69 -25.35
C PHE A 17 3.52 1.78 -24.83
N PHE A 18 2.98 0.91 -25.67
CA PHE A 18 1.94 -0.05 -25.31
C PHE A 18 2.43 -1.10 -24.31
N ALA A 19 3.66 -1.59 -24.45
CA ALA A 19 4.26 -2.54 -23.54
C ALA A 19 4.47 -1.96 -22.13
N SER A 20 4.84 -0.68 -22.00
CA SER A 20 5.02 -0.04 -20.70
C SER A 20 3.71 0.16 -19.95
N THR A 21 2.57 0.36 -20.61
CA THR A 21 1.26 0.48 -19.95
C THR A 21 0.73 -0.84 -19.39
N LEU A 22 1.10 -1.97 -19.96
CA LEU A 22 0.67 -3.29 -19.48
C LEU A 22 1.26 -3.64 -18.09
N PHE A 23 2.47 -3.22 -17.78
CA PHE A 23 3.11 -3.46 -16.48
C PHE A 23 2.59 -2.58 -15.34
N ALA A 24 1.98 -1.44 -15.65
CA ALA A 24 1.50 -0.49 -14.64
C ALA A 24 0.20 -0.93 -13.95
N HIS A 25 -0.53 -1.92 -14.48
CA HIS A 25 -1.84 -2.32 -13.99
C HIS A 25 -1.86 -3.43 -12.95
N GLU A 26 -0.73 -4.08 -12.68
CA GLU A 26 -0.68 -5.28 -11.83
C GLU A 26 -0.24 -5.02 -10.38
N PHE A 27 0.18 -3.80 -10.05
CA PHE A 27 0.73 -3.48 -8.75
C PHE A 27 -0.29 -2.74 -7.87
N ASN A 28 -0.86 -3.46 -6.91
CA ASN A 28 -1.75 -2.89 -5.89
C ASN A 28 -1.23 -3.26 -4.50
N PRO A 29 -0.27 -2.51 -3.95
CA PRO A 29 0.25 -2.82 -2.63
C PRO A 29 -0.76 -2.47 -1.53
N ALA A 30 -0.64 -3.12 -0.39
CA ALA A 30 -1.27 -2.66 0.82
C ALA A 30 -0.56 -1.39 1.32
N HIS A 31 -1.29 -0.50 1.97
CA HIS A 31 -0.75 0.76 2.47
C HIS A 31 -1.00 0.89 3.97
N LEU A 32 0.03 1.28 4.70
CA LEU A 32 -0.09 1.67 6.09
C LEU A 32 0.38 3.11 6.24
N LEU A 33 -0.51 3.98 6.66
CA LEU A 33 -0.20 5.38 6.95
C LEU A 33 -0.35 5.59 8.45
N ILE A 34 0.70 6.09 9.10
CA ILE A 34 0.69 6.37 10.53
C ILE A 34 1.00 7.85 10.74
N GLU A 35 0.15 8.53 11.49
CA GLU A 35 0.31 9.93 11.86
C GLU A 35 0.25 10.09 13.37
N GLU A 36 1.14 10.91 13.92
CA GLU A 36 1.09 11.30 15.32
C GLU A 36 0.05 12.41 15.50
N ALA A 37 -1.04 12.11 16.18
CA ALA A 37 -2.11 13.06 16.43
C ALA A 37 -1.81 13.96 17.64
N GLU A 38 -1.36 13.35 18.73
CA GLU A 38 -0.89 14.01 19.93
C GLU A 38 0.33 13.26 20.46
N GLU A 39 0.96 13.76 21.52
CA GLU A 39 2.11 13.08 22.11
C GLU A 39 1.75 11.64 22.51
N LEU A 40 2.46 10.65 21.98
CA LEU A 40 2.27 9.22 22.21
C LEU A 40 0.93 8.67 21.71
N GLU A 41 0.13 9.47 21.01
CA GLU A 41 -1.11 9.03 20.38
C GLU A 41 -0.98 9.10 18.87
N TYR A 42 -1.31 8.00 18.21
CA TYR A 42 -1.15 7.84 16.77
C TYR A 42 -2.45 7.37 16.13
N GLU A 43 -2.67 7.83 14.92
CA GLU A 43 -3.74 7.31 14.05
C GLU A 43 -3.11 6.54 12.90
N ALA A 44 -3.51 5.29 12.73
CA ALA A 44 -3.07 4.47 11.62
C ALA A 44 -4.24 4.21 10.67
N LEU A 45 -3.97 4.28 9.38
CA LEU A 45 -4.92 3.88 8.34
C LEU A 45 -4.30 2.71 7.59
N TRP A 46 -4.94 1.55 7.69
CA TRP A 46 -4.52 0.33 7.01
C TRP A 46 -5.42 0.05 5.83
N MET A 47 -4.86 0.05 4.64
CA MET A 47 -5.60 -0.16 3.40
C MET A 47 -5.09 -1.42 2.70
N THR A 48 -6.00 -2.38 2.48
CA THR A 48 -5.68 -3.62 1.81
C THR A 48 -6.51 -3.77 0.53
N PRO A 49 -5.90 -4.20 -0.59
CA PRO A 49 -6.65 -4.41 -1.82
C PRO A 49 -7.72 -5.50 -1.66
N ILE A 50 -8.90 -5.28 -2.22
CA ILE A 50 -10.02 -6.24 -2.16
C ILE A 50 -9.66 -7.57 -2.83
N LYS A 51 -8.82 -7.55 -3.84
CA LYS A 51 -8.39 -8.76 -4.57
C LYS A 51 -7.63 -9.78 -3.71
N ASN A 52 -7.19 -9.38 -2.53
CA ASN A 52 -6.39 -10.22 -1.64
C ASN A 52 -7.21 -10.92 -0.56
N LEU A 53 -8.52 -11.04 -0.74
CA LEU A 53 -9.44 -11.62 0.24
C LEU A 53 -9.11 -13.09 0.62
N GLY A 54 -8.27 -13.78 -0.16
CA GLY A 54 -7.81 -15.14 0.18
C GLY A 54 -6.63 -15.17 1.15
N THR A 55 -5.89 -14.07 1.27
CA THR A 55 -4.77 -13.90 2.19
C THR A 55 -4.86 -12.52 2.79
N SER A 56 -5.48 -12.39 3.96
CA SER A 56 -5.59 -11.11 4.66
C SER A 56 -4.29 -10.82 5.38
N PRO A 57 -3.51 -9.80 4.97
CA PRO A 57 -2.33 -9.42 5.73
C PRO A 57 -2.75 -8.82 7.07
N GLU A 58 -2.06 -9.21 8.13
CA GLU A 58 -2.31 -8.74 9.48
C GLU A 58 -1.18 -7.85 9.96
N LEU A 59 -1.55 -6.79 10.69
CA LEU A 59 -0.62 -5.89 11.34
C LEU A 59 -0.42 -6.29 12.79
N SER A 60 0.83 -6.22 13.24
CA SER A 60 1.21 -6.39 14.62
C SER A 60 1.97 -5.15 15.09
N PHE A 61 1.42 -4.46 16.07
CA PHE A 61 2.03 -3.27 16.67
C PHE A 61 2.82 -3.65 17.92
N PRO A 62 3.80 -2.80 18.34
CA PRO A 62 4.53 -3.05 19.57
C PRO A 62 3.62 -3.12 20.80
N GLU A 63 4.03 -3.91 21.79
CA GLU A 63 3.26 -4.11 23.04
C GLU A 63 3.10 -2.85 23.86
N ILE A 64 3.92 -1.84 23.63
CA ILE A 64 3.84 -0.54 24.28
C ILE A 64 2.59 0.26 23.90
N CYS A 65 1.86 -0.17 22.88
CA CYS A 65 0.68 0.53 22.37
C CYS A 65 -0.61 -0.24 22.67
N GLU A 66 -1.59 0.47 23.18
CA GLU A 66 -2.97 0.00 23.21
C GLU A 66 -3.61 0.32 21.87
N ILE A 67 -4.33 -0.65 21.33
CA ILE A 67 -4.91 -0.60 19.99
C ILE A 67 -6.42 -0.52 20.09
N ASN A 68 -7.02 0.46 19.44
CA ASN A 68 -8.46 0.58 19.28
C ASN A 68 -8.80 0.65 17.79
N LYS A 69 -9.47 -0.36 17.30
CA LYS A 69 -9.84 -0.47 15.87
C LYS A 69 -11.28 -0.03 15.67
N GLU A 70 -11.48 0.80 14.65
CA GLU A 70 -12.82 1.15 14.18
C GLU A 70 -13.27 0.12 13.14
N LEU A 71 -14.58 0.13 12.81
CA LEU A 71 -15.12 -0.76 11.80
C LEU A 71 -14.49 -0.48 10.43
N PRO A 72 -14.08 -1.53 9.69
CA PRO A 72 -13.52 -1.34 8.37
C PRO A 72 -14.57 -0.80 7.40
N PHE A 73 -14.11 -0.07 6.39
CA PHE A 73 -14.96 0.50 5.37
C PHE A 73 -14.33 0.34 3.99
N ARG A 74 -15.16 0.32 2.96
CA ARG A 74 -14.68 0.22 1.59
C ARG A 74 -14.33 1.60 1.05
N GLN A 75 -13.15 1.70 0.44
CA GLN A 75 -12.66 2.92 -0.20
C GLN A 75 -12.09 2.56 -1.57
N GLY A 76 -12.90 2.70 -2.62
CA GLY A 76 -12.50 2.32 -3.97
C GLY A 76 -12.19 0.83 -4.09
N LYS A 77 -10.96 0.49 -4.45
CA LYS A 77 -10.48 -0.89 -4.58
C LYS A 77 -9.89 -1.46 -3.29
N TYR A 78 -9.99 -0.72 -2.19
CA TYR A 78 -9.39 -1.07 -0.91
C TYR A 78 -10.44 -1.23 0.17
N ILE A 79 -10.11 -2.08 1.14
CA ILE A 79 -10.73 -2.09 2.45
C ILE A 79 -9.84 -1.29 3.38
N SER A 80 -10.40 -0.29 4.02
CA SER A 80 -9.67 0.61 4.91
C SER A 80 -10.09 0.39 6.34
N GLU A 81 -9.14 0.41 7.26
CA GLU A 81 -9.36 0.26 8.69
C GLU A 81 -8.60 1.35 9.43
N LYS A 82 -9.33 2.12 10.23
CA LYS A 82 -8.73 3.11 11.13
C LYS A 82 -8.37 2.46 12.44
N ILE A 83 -7.13 2.69 12.88
CA ILE A 83 -6.59 2.13 14.10
C ILE A 83 -6.04 3.27 14.95
N ASN A 84 -6.55 3.41 16.16
CA ASN A 84 -6.05 4.40 17.11
C ASN A 84 -5.08 3.72 18.05
N LEU A 85 -3.90 4.31 18.22
CA LEU A 85 -2.82 3.78 19.04
C LEU A 85 -2.55 4.76 20.18
N SER A 86 -2.55 4.24 21.41
CA SER A 86 -2.11 4.97 22.59
C SER A 86 -0.91 4.24 23.17
N CYS A 87 0.26 4.86 23.10
CA CYS A 87 1.53 4.22 23.42
C CYS A 87 2.17 4.79 24.69
N SER A 88 2.87 3.95 25.43
CA SER A 88 3.63 4.39 26.63
C SER A 88 4.97 5.01 26.28
N GLU A 89 5.47 4.76 25.06
CA GLU A 89 6.71 5.30 24.53
C GLU A 89 6.52 5.67 23.07
N SER A 90 7.45 6.46 22.51
CA SER A 90 7.43 6.82 21.11
C SER A 90 7.56 5.57 20.20
N LEU A 91 6.83 5.57 19.10
CA LEU A 91 6.93 4.54 18.08
C LEU A 91 8.22 4.62 17.26
N ARG A 92 8.99 5.70 17.37
CA ARG A 92 10.24 5.84 16.63
C ARG A 92 11.21 4.72 16.97
N GLY A 93 11.74 4.08 15.93
CA GLY A 93 12.67 2.97 16.09
C GLY A 93 12.03 1.65 16.49
N LYS A 94 10.71 1.61 16.63
CA LYS A 94 9.98 0.36 16.92
C LYS A 94 9.53 -0.30 15.63
N ALA A 95 9.50 -1.63 15.64
CA ALA A 95 9.09 -2.41 14.48
C ALA A 95 7.57 -2.63 14.46
N ILE A 96 6.98 -2.41 13.29
CA ILE A 96 5.60 -2.80 13.00
C ILE A 96 5.68 -3.97 12.03
N GLN A 97 5.09 -5.09 12.40
CA GLN A 97 5.17 -6.30 11.60
C GLN A 97 3.93 -6.47 10.74
N VAL A 98 4.14 -6.88 9.50
CA VAL A 98 3.07 -7.25 8.58
C VAL A 98 3.25 -8.72 8.24
N SER A 99 2.26 -9.54 8.57
CA SER A 99 2.26 -10.96 8.26
C SER A 99 1.19 -11.28 7.21
N GLY A 100 1.29 -12.44 6.57
CA GLY A 100 0.30 -12.90 5.59
C GLY A 100 0.43 -12.27 4.21
N LEU A 101 1.54 -11.59 3.92
CA LEU A 101 1.82 -11.10 2.56
C LEU A 101 2.22 -12.27 1.66
N SER A 102 1.54 -12.40 0.51
CA SER A 102 1.95 -13.36 -0.51
C SER A 102 3.09 -12.79 -1.36
N ILE A 103 3.71 -13.65 -2.18
CA ILE A 103 4.80 -13.24 -3.10
C ILE A 103 4.37 -12.12 -4.05
N LEU A 104 3.07 -12.06 -4.38
CA LEU A 104 2.50 -11.07 -5.31
C LEU A 104 2.01 -9.80 -4.61
N ASN A 105 2.04 -9.76 -3.29
CA ASN A 105 1.57 -8.63 -2.51
C ASN A 105 2.72 -7.92 -1.82
N ASP A 106 2.61 -6.63 -1.74
CA ASP A 106 3.59 -5.77 -1.08
C ASP A 106 2.87 -4.77 -0.18
N ALA A 107 3.60 -4.15 0.71
CA ALA A 107 3.07 -3.15 1.60
C ALA A 107 3.95 -1.90 1.60
N LEU A 108 3.31 -0.73 1.54
CA LEU A 108 3.97 0.56 1.68
C LEU A 108 3.61 1.14 3.05
N VAL A 109 4.63 1.51 3.81
CA VAL A 109 4.47 2.10 5.14
C VAL A 109 4.93 3.54 5.10
N THR A 110 4.04 4.45 5.49
CA THR A 110 4.35 5.87 5.60
C THR A 110 4.10 6.32 7.04
N VAL A 111 5.09 6.95 7.63
CA VAL A 111 5.02 7.48 8.99
C VAL A 111 5.30 8.98 8.95
N ASN A 112 4.38 9.75 9.44
CA ASN A 112 4.49 11.20 9.51
C ASN A 112 4.53 11.69 10.96
#